data_db227c5a7aac445e98b62d1da8b153cb
#
_entry.id   db227c5a7aac445e98b62d1da8b153cb
#
_cell.length_a   1.000
_cell.length_b   1.000
_cell.length_c   1.000
_cell.angle_alpha   90.00
_cell.angle_beta   90.00
_cell.angle_gamma   90.00
#
_symmetry.space_group_name_H-M   'P 1'
#
loop_
_entity.id
_entity.type
_entity.pdbx_description
1 polymer ?
#
loop_
_entity_poly.entity_id
_entity_poly.type
_entity_poly.pdbx_seq_one_letter_code
_entity_poly.pdbx_strand_id
1 'polypeptide(L)'
;MSGRPLDLLRLDATPHGQRAGVEVRSIWVGNQKLVVAIKRAVTARPPLLLFNGIGANWELAEPFLDALTDTTAIIFDLPGVGGSPLPALPYRPSGIARLSARLVADLGYDQVDIAGISWGGGMAQQFAHQYPEICRRLVLAATSPGAIMVPGSPSAFLKLATPRRYLDKDYMRKNAAEIYGGALKKDPSLIGRHADAMSGARGLGYLYQLLAMVGWSSLPWLWRLRQPTLIMMGRDDPLVPLINGRIVARLIPNAQLEIIDDGHLFMVTQPQETAKRIEKFLSDPK
;
A
#
# COMPACT_ATOMS: atom_id res chain seq x y z
N MET A 1 30.91 12.44 -6.54
CA MET A 1 29.50 12.57 -6.94
C MET A 1 28.80 13.36 -5.86
N SER A 2 28.45 14.59 -6.17
CA SER A 2 28.06 15.62 -5.19
C SER A 2 26.59 15.42 -4.83
N GLY A 3 26.34 15.05 -3.58
CA GLY A 3 25.00 15.06 -3.00
C GLY A 3 24.46 16.50 -2.98
N ARG A 4 23.32 16.75 -3.62
CA ARG A 4 22.59 17.99 -3.44
C ARG A 4 22.16 18.10 -1.97
N PRO A 5 22.35 19.25 -1.33
CA PRO A 5 21.89 19.43 0.05
C PRO A 5 20.36 19.34 0.12
N LEU A 6 19.87 18.64 1.12
CA LEU A 6 18.44 18.47 1.49
C LEU A 6 17.73 19.79 1.90
N ASP A 7 18.42 20.93 1.84
CA ASP A 7 17.98 22.23 2.37
C ASP A 7 17.00 23.02 1.48
N LEU A 8 16.61 22.49 0.30
CA LEU A 8 15.69 23.19 -0.60
C LEU A 8 14.25 22.68 -0.58
N LEU A 9 13.96 21.66 0.23
CA LEU A 9 12.58 21.24 0.47
C LEU A 9 11.91 22.31 1.36
N ARG A 10 10.76 22.82 0.96
CA ARG A 10 9.87 23.55 1.88
C ARG A 10 9.34 22.55 2.91
N LEU A 11 10.23 22.21 3.84
CA LEU A 11 9.92 21.38 5.00
C LEU A 11 9.25 22.33 6.01
N ASP A 12 7.93 22.34 6.04
CA ASP A 12 7.23 22.65 7.27
C ASP A 12 7.49 21.45 8.20
N ALA A 13 8.70 21.44 8.77
CA ALA A 13 9.12 20.42 9.73
C ALA A 13 8.44 20.66 11.08
N THR A 14 7.12 20.53 11.12
CA THR A 14 6.43 20.21 12.36
C THR A 14 6.54 18.70 12.53
N PRO A 15 7.37 18.20 13.48
CA PRO A 15 7.44 16.78 13.74
C PRO A 15 6.08 16.33 14.29
N HIS A 16 5.37 15.50 13.56
CA HIS A 16 4.21 14.80 14.05
C HIS A 16 4.61 13.59 14.93
N GLY A 17 5.58 13.78 15.83
CA GLY A 17 6.02 12.79 16.79
C GLY A 17 6.94 11.71 16.18
N GLN A 18 8.02 11.38 16.88
CA GLN A 18 8.76 10.15 16.69
C GLN A 18 8.00 9.03 17.39
N ARG A 19 7.49 8.06 16.63
CA ARG A 19 7.18 6.74 17.17
C ARG A 19 8.39 5.83 16.91
N ALA A 20 8.68 4.92 17.82
CA ALA A 20 9.88 4.11 17.85
C ALA A 20 10.37 3.69 16.44
N GLY A 21 11.44 4.33 15.93
CA GLY A 21 12.09 3.98 14.67
C GLY A 21 11.46 4.52 13.38
N VAL A 22 10.31 5.22 13.43
CA VAL A 22 9.64 5.80 12.25
C VAL A 22 9.63 7.33 12.37
N GLU A 23 10.18 7.98 11.37
CA GLU A 23 10.18 9.43 11.23
C GLU A 23 8.95 9.87 10.43
N VAL A 24 8.11 10.75 11.01
CA VAL A 24 6.91 11.26 10.34
C VAL A 24 7.08 12.75 10.01
N ARG A 25 6.87 13.09 8.75
CA ARG A 25 7.03 14.47 8.23
C ARG A 25 5.84 14.89 7.39
N SER A 26 5.57 16.18 7.35
CA SER A 26 4.70 16.79 6.33
C SER A 26 5.57 17.34 5.20
N ILE A 27 5.30 16.88 3.97
CA ILE A 27 6.07 17.26 2.77
C ILE A 27 5.12 17.83 1.73
N TRP A 28 5.46 18.99 1.16
CA TRP A 28 4.77 19.53 -0.01
C TRP A 28 5.33 18.91 -1.29
N VAL A 29 4.49 18.21 -2.03
CA VAL A 29 4.79 17.68 -3.35
C VAL A 29 3.95 18.42 -4.37
N GLY A 30 4.55 19.43 -5.00
CA GLY A 30 3.79 20.41 -5.78
C GLY A 30 2.82 21.18 -4.90
N ASN A 31 1.53 21.11 -5.22
CA ASN A 31 0.46 21.80 -4.49
C ASN A 31 -0.25 20.88 -3.47
N GLN A 32 0.25 19.67 -3.26
CA GLN A 32 -0.34 18.70 -2.34
C GLN A 32 0.60 18.50 -1.14
N LYS A 33 0.08 18.75 0.07
CA LYS A 33 0.75 18.38 1.31
C LYS A 33 0.50 16.92 1.61
N LEU A 34 1.55 16.17 1.94
CA LEU A 34 1.49 14.75 2.31
C LEU A 34 2.08 14.55 3.70
N VAL A 35 1.45 13.71 4.50
CA VAL A 35 2.08 13.11 5.68
C VAL A 35 2.83 11.87 5.22
N VAL A 36 4.13 11.85 5.46
CA VAL A 36 5.05 10.80 5.01
C VAL A 36 5.73 10.20 6.24
N ALA A 37 5.66 8.89 6.36
CA ALA A 37 6.36 8.13 7.38
C ALA A 37 7.53 7.38 6.75
N ILE A 38 8.71 7.50 7.35
CA ILE A 38 9.96 6.93 6.85
C ILE A 38 10.57 6.09 7.97
N LYS A 39 10.68 4.79 7.74
CA LYS A 39 11.51 3.90 8.54
C LYS A 39 12.86 3.76 7.85
N ARG A 40 13.94 4.13 8.53
CA ARG A 40 15.29 3.99 7.98
C ARG A 40 15.92 2.68 8.39
N ALA A 41 16.65 2.06 7.46
CA ALA A 41 17.56 0.95 7.70
C ALA A 41 18.97 1.33 7.23
N VAL A 42 19.99 0.69 7.80
CA VAL A 42 21.37 0.85 7.35
C VAL A 42 21.58 -0.08 6.16
N THR A 43 21.23 0.42 4.98
CA THR A 43 21.31 -0.37 3.74
C THR A 43 21.67 0.54 2.55
N ALA A 44 22.38 -0.03 1.57
CA ALA A 44 22.66 0.64 0.30
C ALA A 44 21.56 0.39 -0.75
N ARG A 45 20.54 -0.40 -0.43
CA ARG A 45 19.46 -0.74 -1.37
C ARG A 45 18.51 0.45 -1.54
N PRO A 46 17.87 0.58 -2.72
CA PRO A 46 16.78 1.52 -2.90
C PRO A 46 15.67 1.32 -1.85
N PRO A 47 15.01 2.38 -1.37
CA PRO A 47 13.95 2.25 -0.40
C PRO A 47 12.70 1.60 -1.00
N LEU A 48 11.89 1.00 -0.14
CA LEU A 48 10.58 0.46 -0.47
C LEU A 48 9.51 1.55 -0.31
N LEU A 49 8.91 2.01 -1.41
CA LEU A 49 7.74 2.87 -1.38
C LEU A 49 6.48 2.01 -1.28
N LEU A 50 5.69 2.19 -0.22
CA LEU A 50 4.50 1.40 0.08
C LEU A 50 3.22 2.20 -0.18
N PHE A 51 2.32 1.65 -1.01
CA PHE A 51 0.94 2.10 -1.18
C PHE A 51 0.00 1.29 -0.32
N ASN A 52 -0.66 1.93 0.63
CA ASN A 52 -1.57 1.28 1.55
C ASN A 52 -2.94 0.96 0.91
N GLY A 53 -3.74 0.14 1.61
CA GLY A 53 -5.11 -0.20 1.21
C GLY A 53 -6.06 1.01 1.25
N ILE A 54 -7.27 0.83 0.71
CA ILE A 54 -8.28 1.90 0.65
C ILE A 54 -8.63 2.41 2.06
N GLY A 55 -8.59 3.73 2.24
CA GLY A 55 -8.89 4.43 3.49
C GLY A 55 -7.86 4.22 4.61
N ALA A 56 -6.78 3.51 4.35
CA ALA A 56 -5.76 3.22 5.34
C ALA A 56 -4.74 4.36 5.42
N ASN A 57 -4.53 4.88 6.63
CA ASN A 57 -3.43 5.77 6.98
C ASN A 57 -2.14 4.98 7.23
N TRP A 58 -1.01 5.66 7.33
CA TRP A 58 0.30 5.02 7.46
C TRP A 58 0.43 4.17 8.73
N GLU A 59 -0.24 4.53 9.82
CA GLU A 59 -0.21 3.81 11.10
C GLU A 59 -0.73 2.38 10.98
N LEU A 60 -1.62 2.12 10.01
CA LEU A 60 -2.11 0.75 9.77
C LEU A 60 -1.04 -0.19 9.24
N ALA A 61 0.05 0.34 8.68
CA ALA A 61 1.20 -0.43 8.24
C ALA A 61 2.30 -0.56 9.31
N GLU A 62 2.16 0.08 10.49
CA GLU A 62 3.18 0.01 11.56
C GLU A 62 3.65 -1.42 11.87
N PRO A 63 2.78 -2.43 12.05
CA PRO A 63 3.24 -3.78 12.36
C PRO A 63 4.17 -4.36 11.29
N PHE A 64 3.91 -4.05 10.03
CA PHE A 64 4.76 -4.45 8.91
C PHE A 64 6.05 -3.63 8.86
N LEU A 65 5.96 -2.31 9.05
CA LEU A 65 7.14 -1.45 9.09
C LEU A 65 8.09 -1.88 10.21
N ASP A 66 7.58 -2.19 11.41
CA ASP A 66 8.38 -2.65 12.54
C ASP A 66 9.06 -3.98 12.26
N ALA A 67 8.42 -4.85 11.48
CA ALA A 67 8.96 -6.15 11.11
C ALA A 67 10.08 -6.09 10.05
N LEU A 68 10.20 -4.99 9.29
CA LEU A 68 11.30 -4.80 8.35
C LEU A 68 12.62 -4.59 9.11
N THR A 69 13.67 -5.29 8.75
CA THR A 69 14.96 -5.24 9.44
C THR A 69 16.07 -4.57 8.62
N ASP A 70 16.05 -4.77 7.31
CA ASP A 70 17.12 -4.38 6.39
C ASP A 70 16.61 -3.59 5.18
N THR A 71 15.45 -2.95 5.31
CA THR A 71 14.80 -2.19 4.24
C THR A 71 14.36 -0.83 4.75
N THR A 72 14.88 0.25 4.14
CA THR A 72 14.30 1.58 4.31
C THR A 72 12.94 1.60 3.66
N ALA A 73 11.90 1.96 4.40
CA ALA A 73 10.52 2.01 3.91
C ALA A 73 9.97 3.43 3.97
N ILE A 74 9.26 3.81 2.93
CA ILE A 74 8.56 5.08 2.77
C ILE A 74 7.09 4.77 2.57
N ILE A 75 6.23 5.32 3.40
CA ILE A 75 4.78 5.23 3.23
C ILE A 75 4.21 6.63 3.42
N PHE A 76 3.16 6.97 2.74
CA PHE A 76 2.51 8.25 2.89
C PHE A 76 0.99 8.11 2.93
N ASP A 77 0.36 9.01 3.67
CA ASP A 77 -1.08 9.13 3.63
C ASP A 77 -1.52 9.69 2.28
N LEU A 78 -2.38 8.95 1.59
CA LEU A 78 -2.95 9.43 0.33
C LEU A 78 -3.74 10.72 0.53
N PRO A 79 -3.82 11.60 -0.49
CA PRO A 79 -4.61 12.83 -0.37
C PRO A 79 -6.05 12.56 0.09
N GLY A 80 -6.46 13.20 1.19
CA GLY A 80 -7.75 13.01 1.84
C GLY A 80 -7.82 11.87 2.85
N VAL A 81 -6.69 11.22 3.17
CA VAL A 81 -6.58 10.16 4.18
C VAL A 81 -5.62 10.61 5.28
N GLY A 82 -5.84 10.15 6.50
CA GLY A 82 -4.98 10.42 7.65
C GLY A 82 -4.73 11.91 7.83
N GLY A 83 -3.44 12.28 7.88
CA GLY A 83 -3.01 13.67 8.02
C GLY A 83 -2.84 14.43 6.70
N SER A 84 -2.99 13.77 5.53
CA SER A 84 -2.88 14.43 4.23
C SER A 84 -4.18 15.14 3.85
N PRO A 85 -4.14 16.46 3.54
CA PRO A 85 -5.34 17.21 3.18
C PRO A 85 -6.03 16.66 1.93
N LEU A 86 -7.36 16.84 1.89
CA LEU A 86 -8.17 16.50 0.72
C LEU A 86 -7.78 17.41 -0.46
N PRO A 87 -7.53 16.86 -1.65
CA PRO A 87 -7.29 17.68 -2.84
C PRO A 87 -8.60 18.30 -3.34
N ALA A 88 -8.49 19.40 -4.10
CA ALA A 88 -9.67 20.11 -4.63
C ALA A 88 -10.52 19.25 -5.58
N LEU A 89 -9.90 18.32 -6.30
CA LEU A 89 -10.56 17.43 -7.26
C LEU A 89 -10.21 15.97 -6.99
N PRO A 90 -11.13 15.03 -7.33
CA PRO A 90 -10.81 13.61 -7.32
C PRO A 90 -9.60 13.28 -8.20
N TYR A 91 -8.79 12.38 -7.73
CA TYR A 91 -7.60 11.92 -8.47
C TYR A 91 -7.86 10.59 -9.19
N ARG A 92 -6.99 10.29 -10.15
CA ARG A 92 -6.93 9.00 -10.85
C ARG A 92 -5.62 8.28 -10.45
N PRO A 93 -5.51 6.96 -10.63
CA PRO A 93 -4.28 6.22 -10.33
C PRO A 93 -3.03 6.83 -11.00
N SER A 94 -3.14 7.32 -12.22
CA SER A 94 -2.04 8.01 -12.92
C SER A 94 -1.59 9.31 -12.25
N GLY A 95 -2.51 10.02 -11.59
CA GLY A 95 -2.22 11.22 -10.81
C GLY A 95 -1.45 10.88 -9.52
N ILE A 96 -1.87 9.81 -8.83
CA ILE A 96 -1.17 9.31 -7.63
C ILE A 96 0.23 8.81 -8.00
N ALA A 97 0.37 8.05 -9.10
CA ALA A 97 1.69 7.61 -9.58
C ALA A 97 2.62 8.79 -9.85
N ARG A 98 2.12 9.86 -10.49
CA ARG A 98 2.89 11.10 -10.73
C ARG A 98 3.29 11.82 -9.43
N LEU A 99 2.36 11.92 -8.49
CA LEU A 99 2.61 12.51 -7.18
C LEU A 99 3.71 11.74 -6.44
N SER A 100 3.62 10.40 -6.47
CA SER A 100 4.60 9.51 -5.82
C SER A 100 5.97 9.56 -6.46
N ALA A 101 6.07 9.61 -7.80
CA ALA A 101 7.35 9.76 -8.50
C ALA A 101 8.03 11.09 -8.13
N ARG A 102 7.23 12.16 -8.00
CA ARG A 102 7.75 13.45 -7.54
C ARG A 102 8.20 13.39 -6.08
N LEU A 103 7.42 12.74 -5.19
CA LEU A 103 7.83 12.54 -3.79
C LEU A 103 9.17 11.80 -3.70
N VAL A 104 9.35 10.73 -4.49
CA VAL A 104 10.59 9.95 -4.55
C VAL A 104 11.77 10.83 -4.96
N ALA A 105 11.60 11.63 -6.01
CA ALA A 105 12.63 12.57 -6.48
C ALA A 105 12.93 13.68 -5.45
N ASP A 106 11.89 14.25 -4.83
CA ASP A 106 12.03 15.27 -3.78
C ASP A 106 12.75 14.70 -2.53
N LEU A 107 12.64 13.41 -2.26
CA LEU A 107 13.38 12.70 -1.21
C LEU A 107 14.81 12.31 -1.61
N GLY A 108 15.23 12.61 -2.86
CA GLY A 108 16.58 12.37 -3.36
C GLY A 108 16.86 10.95 -3.86
N TYR A 109 15.82 10.19 -4.22
CA TYR A 109 15.97 8.85 -4.76
C TYR A 109 15.72 8.80 -6.26
N ASP A 110 16.62 8.15 -7.00
CA ASP A 110 16.49 7.90 -8.44
C ASP A 110 15.73 6.60 -8.73
N GLN A 111 15.81 5.63 -7.81
CA GLN A 111 15.11 4.35 -7.89
C GLN A 111 14.51 3.95 -6.54
N VAL A 112 13.40 3.24 -6.60
CA VAL A 112 12.71 2.65 -5.45
C VAL A 112 12.21 1.25 -5.79
N ASP A 113 12.06 0.42 -4.77
CA ASP A 113 11.19 -0.74 -4.82
C ASP A 113 9.76 -0.29 -4.52
N ILE A 114 8.78 -0.91 -5.14
CA ILE A 114 7.37 -0.54 -4.96
C ILE A 114 6.64 -1.70 -4.32
N ALA A 115 5.88 -1.42 -3.26
CA ALA A 115 4.90 -2.36 -2.72
C ALA A 115 3.51 -1.75 -2.71
N GLY A 116 2.49 -2.55 -2.94
CA GLY A 116 1.10 -2.11 -2.84
C GLY A 116 0.19 -3.19 -2.28
N ILE A 117 -0.66 -2.80 -1.34
CA ILE A 117 -1.59 -3.69 -0.65
C ILE A 117 -3.01 -3.39 -1.14
N SER A 118 -3.76 -4.42 -1.57
CA SER A 118 -5.17 -4.29 -1.91
C SER A 118 -5.38 -3.17 -2.96
N TRP A 119 -6.14 -2.14 -2.65
CA TRP A 119 -6.31 -0.94 -3.47
C TRP A 119 -4.96 -0.30 -3.85
N GLY A 120 -4.03 -0.23 -2.89
CA GLY A 120 -2.67 0.27 -3.13
C GLY A 120 -1.87 -0.57 -4.13
N GLY A 121 -2.22 -1.85 -4.30
CA GLY A 121 -1.66 -2.68 -5.36
C GLY A 121 -2.02 -2.20 -6.76
N GLY A 122 -3.19 -1.59 -6.95
CA GLY A 122 -3.53 -0.88 -8.19
C GLY A 122 -2.64 0.34 -8.43
N MET A 123 -2.34 1.10 -7.36
CA MET A 123 -1.42 2.24 -7.44
C MET A 123 0.01 1.79 -7.75
N ALA A 124 0.47 0.71 -7.13
CA ALA A 124 1.77 0.10 -7.38
C ALA A 124 1.92 -0.36 -8.84
N GLN A 125 0.91 -1.04 -9.38
CA GLN A 125 0.86 -1.44 -10.79
C GLN A 125 0.91 -0.22 -11.72
N GLN A 126 0.12 0.82 -11.43
CA GLN A 126 0.11 2.06 -12.21
C GLN A 126 1.46 2.77 -12.17
N PHE A 127 2.10 2.83 -10.99
CA PHE A 127 3.42 3.44 -10.82
C PHE A 127 4.47 2.68 -11.66
N ALA A 128 4.54 1.36 -11.52
CA ALA A 128 5.50 0.53 -12.24
C ALA A 128 5.33 0.60 -13.78
N HIS A 129 4.09 0.77 -14.25
CA HIS A 129 3.78 0.95 -15.66
C HIS A 129 4.18 2.35 -16.19
N GLN A 130 3.92 3.38 -15.39
CA GLN A 130 4.09 4.79 -15.79
C GLN A 130 5.55 5.26 -15.63
N TYR A 131 6.29 4.67 -14.68
CA TYR A 131 7.67 5.02 -14.32
C TYR A 131 8.54 3.77 -14.21
N PRO A 132 8.69 3.00 -15.30
CA PRO A 132 9.42 1.73 -15.26
C PRO A 132 10.90 1.90 -14.90
N GLU A 133 11.50 3.04 -15.19
CA GLU A 133 12.89 3.38 -14.89
C GLU A 133 13.13 3.66 -13.39
N ILE A 134 12.10 4.15 -12.69
CA ILE A 134 12.16 4.44 -11.24
C ILE A 134 11.86 3.18 -10.43
N CYS A 135 10.97 2.30 -10.93
CA CYS A 135 10.55 1.08 -10.24
C CYS A 135 11.54 -0.06 -10.48
N ARG A 136 12.37 -0.39 -9.48
CA ARG A 136 13.34 -1.50 -9.57
C ARG A 136 12.66 -2.86 -9.44
N ARG A 137 11.83 -3.05 -8.42
CA ARG A 137 11.08 -4.29 -8.11
C ARG A 137 9.67 -3.94 -7.70
N LEU A 138 8.75 -4.86 -7.92
CA LEU A 138 7.33 -4.68 -7.63
C LEU A 138 6.82 -5.77 -6.68
N VAL A 139 6.16 -5.40 -5.60
CA VAL A 139 5.46 -6.29 -4.67
C VAL A 139 3.97 -5.98 -4.68
N LEU A 140 3.16 -6.97 -4.98
CA LEU A 140 1.70 -6.87 -5.06
C LEU A 140 1.06 -7.78 -4.03
N ALA A 141 0.49 -7.23 -2.97
CA ALA A 141 -0.11 -7.97 -1.86
C ALA A 141 -1.64 -7.85 -1.86
N ALA A 142 -2.35 -9.00 -1.81
CA ALA A 142 -3.81 -9.08 -1.71
C ALA A 142 -4.54 -8.15 -2.71
N THR A 143 -4.11 -8.12 -3.97
CA THR A 143 -4.59 -7.18 -4.98
C THR A 143 -5.08 -7.84 -6.26
N SER A 144 -5.68 -7.04 -7.13
CA SER A 144 -6.30 -7.45 -8.38
C SER A 144 -5.89 -6.54 -9.54
N PRO A 145 -6.25 -6.89 -10.78
CA PRO A 145 -6.03 -6.01 -11.94
C PRO A 145 -7.02 -4.83 -12.02
N GLY A 146 -7.72 -4.50 -10.96
CA GLY A 146 -8.63 -3.35 -10.90
C GLY A 146 -10.08 -3.68 -11.19
N ALA A 147 -10.81 -2.81 -11.91
CA ALA A 147 -12.25 -2.93 -12.13
C ALA A 147 -12.66 -4.23 -12.84
N ILE A 148 -11.77 -4.77 -13.66
CA ILE A 148 -11.97 -6.07 -14.34
C ILE A 148 -11.27 -7.15 -13.51
N MET A 149 -11.92 -7.61 -12.44
CA MET A 149 -11.44 -8.66 -11.56
C MET A 149 -12.50 -9.75 -11.36
N VAL A 150 -12.09 -10.93 -10.97
CA VAL A 150 -13.02 -11.93 -10.43
C VAL A 150 -13.50 -11.42 -9.07
N PRO A 151 -14.80 -11.16 -8.89
CA PRO A 151 -15.30 -10.54 -7.66
C PRO A 151 -15.14 -11.49 -6.47
N GLY A 152 -14.92 -10.89 -5.31
CA GLY A 152 -14.96 -11.58 -4.02
C GLY A 152 -16.38 -11.75 -3.49
N SER A 153 -16.49 -12.06 -2.19
CA SER A 153 -17.78 -12.20 -1.52
C SER A 153 -18.59 -10.92 -1.56
N PRO A 154 -19.83 -10.92 -2.10
CA PRO A 154 -20.68 -9.73 -2.10
C PRO A 154 -20.94 -9.18 -0.70
N SER A 155 -21.13 -10.05 0.31
CA SER A 155 -21.35 -9.65 1.70
C SER A 155 -20.12 -8.95 2.28
N ALA A 156 -18.92 -9.46 2.01
CA ALA A 156 -17.68 -8.81 2.43
C ALA A 156 -17.52 -7.42 1.77
N PHE A 157 -17.82 -7.28 0.48
CA PHE A 157 -17.80 -5.99 -0.21
C PHE A 157 -18.82 -4.99 0.34
N LEU A 158 -20.05 -5.41 0.59
CA LEU A 158 -21.08 -4.54 1.17
C LEU A 158 -20.66 -4.03 2.56
N LYS A 159 -20.08 -4.92 3.38
CA LYS A 159 -19.56 -4.54 4.70
C LYS A 159 -18.33 -3.64 4.60
N LEU A 160 -17.47 -3.84 3.60
CA LEU A 160 -16.33 -2.99 3.34
C LEU A 160 -16.74 -1.60 2.85
N ALA A 161 -17.75 -1.51 1.98
CA ALA A 161 -18.17 -0.26 1.35
C ALA A 161 -18.90 0.69 2.32
N THR A 162 -19.42 0.18 3.44
CA THR A 162 -20.12 1.03 4.41
C THR A 162 -19.17 1.98 5.14
N PRO A 163 -19.54 3.28 5.30
CA PRO A 163 -18.77 4.23 6.12
C PRO A 163 -18.64 3.81 7.59
N ARG A 164 -19.55 2.96 8.09
CA ARG A 164 -19.54 2.47 9.48
C ARG A 164 -18.20 1.83 9.87
N ARG A 165 -17.48 1.23 8.93
CA ARG A 165 -16.16 0.62 9.21
C ARG A 165 -15.12 1.60 9.75
N TYR A 166 -15.25 2.90 9.46
CA TYR A 166 -14.35 3.96 9.94
C TYR A 166 -14.92 4.75 11.11
N LEU A 167 -16.23 4.69 11.29
CA LEU A 167 -16.94 5.46 12.30
C LEU A 167 -17.26 4.63 13.54
N ASP A 168 -17.29 3.31 13.42
CA ASP A 168 -17.73 2.38 14.46
C ASP A 168 -16.70 1.23 14.60
N LYS A 169 -15.86 1.32 15.64
CA LYS A 169 -14.83 0.31 15.93
C LYS A 169 -15.44 -1.05 16.26
N ASP A 170 -16.60 -1.07 16.89
CA ASP A 170 -17.29 -2.32 17.23
C ASP A 170 -17.88 -2.99 16.00
N TYR A 171 -18.31 -2.19 15.00
CA TYR A 171 -18.69 -2.71 13.70
C TYR A 171 -17.54 -3.47 13.04
N MET A 172 -16.33 -2.90 13.07
CA MET A 172 -15.14 -3.54 12.51
C MET A 172 -14.78 -4.83 13.26
N ARG A 173 -14.75 -4.78 14.60
CA ARG A 173 -14.46 -5.97 15.42
C ARG A 173 -15.42 -7.12 15.14
N LYS A 174 -16.72 -6.81 14.98
CA LYS A 174 -17.77 -7.82 14.71
C LYS A 174 -17.71 -8.41 13.30
N ASN A 175 -17.25 -7.64 12.31
CA ASN A 175 -17.33 -8.03 10.90
C ASN A 175 -15.97 -8.37 10.27
N ALA A 176 -14.86 -8.17 10.97
CA ALA A 176 -13.51 -8.35 10.43
C ALA A 176 -13.26 -9.76 9.88
N ALA A 177 -13.73 -10.79 10.58
CA ALA A 177 -13.58 -12.19 10.16
C ALA A 177 -14.25 -12.46 8.80
N GLU A 178 -15.43 -11.88 8.57
CA GLU A 178 -16.15 -12.04 7.32
C GLU A 178 -15.57 -11.17 6.20
N ILE A 179 -15.11 -9.94 6.54
CA ILE A 179 -14.54 -9.01 5.57
C ILE A 179 -13.17 -9.50 5.10
N TYR A 180 -12.31 -9.96 6.02
CA TYR A 180 -10.90 -10.18 5.73
C TYR A 180 -10.48 -11.66 5.70
N GLY A 181 -11.26 -12.56 6.26
CA GLY A 181 -10.97 -14.00 6.24
C GLY A 181 -9.77 -14.43 7.08
N GLY A 182 -9.21 -15.59 6.73
CA GLY A 182 -7.94 -16.09 7.25
C GLY A 182 -7.84 -16.21 8.76
N ALA A 183 -6.74 -15.74 9.33
CA ALA A 183 -6.45 -15.78 10.76
C ALA A 183 -7.54 -15.09 11.60
N LEU A 184 -8.20 -14.06 11.08
CA LEU A 184 -9.27 -13.33 11.76
C LEU A 184 -10.55 -14.16 11.95
N LYS A 185 -10.76 -15.24 11.18
CA LYS A 185 -11.84 -16.21 11.44
C LYS A 185 -11.54 -17.08 12.66
N LYS A 186 -10.24 -17.37 12.89
CA LYS A 186 -9.79 -18.21 14.02
C LYS A 186 -9.64 -17.40 15.30
N ASP A 187 -9.12 -16.18 15.18
CA ASP A 187 -8.92 -15.25 16.29
C ASP A 187 -9.32 -13.82 15.92
N PRO A 188 -10.59 -13.43 16.17
CA PRO A 188 -11.05 -12.08 15.91
C PRO A 188 -10.35 -10.98 16.72
N SER A 189 -9.65 -11.33 17.80
CA SER A 189 -8.94 -10.34 18.65
C SER A 189 -7.77 -9.69 17.93
N LEU A 190 -7.20 -10.34 16.91
CA LEU A 190 -6.12 -9.82 16.08
C LEU A 190 -6.48 -8.51 15.38
N ILE A 191 -7.78 -8.21 15.20
CA ILE A 191 -8.23 -6.96 14.58
C ILE A 191 -8.13 -5.75 15.52
N GLY A 192 -7.95 -5.96 16.84
CA GLY A 192 -8.07 -4.89 17.82
C GLY A 192 -7.23 -3.66 17.52
N ARG A 193 -5.91 -3.82 17.43
CA ARG A 193 -4.99 -2.71 17.08
C ARG A 193 -5.29 -2.10 15.72
N HIS A 194 -5.61 -2.93 14.72
CA HIS A 194 -5.96 -2.47 13.39
C HIS A 194 -7.26 -1.64 13.40
N ALA A 195 -8.29 -2.10 14.10
CA ALA A 195 -9.55 -1.35 14.25
C ALA A 195 -9.34 -0.02 15.00
N ASP A 196 -8.45 0.00 16.00
CA ASP A 196 -8.15 1.21 16.76
C ASP A 196 -7.37 2.25 15.92
N ALA A 197 -6.51 1.80 15.02
CA ALA A 197 -5.74 2.64 14.11
C ALA A 197 -6.55 3.13 12.89
N MET A 198 -7.72 2.55 12.60
CA MET A 198 -8.59 2.93 11.48
C MET A 198 -9.32 4.28 11.69
N SER A 199 -8.62 5.31 12.10
CA SER A 199 -9.24 6.63 12.37
C SER A 199 -9.10 7.63 11.21
N GLY A 200 -8.62 7.22 10.05
CA GLY A 200 -7.97 8.15 9.12
C GLY A 200 -8.76 8.63 7.92
N ALA A 201 -9.78 7.94 7.45
CA ALA A 201 -10.48 8.37 6.23
C ALA A 201 -11.66 9.29 6.56
N ARG A 202 -11.53 10.58 6.24
CA ARG A 202 -12.68 11.49 6.16
C ARG A 202 -13.52 11.09 4.95
N GLY A 203 -14.86 11.09 5.07
CA GLY A 203 -15.79 10.53 4.08
C GLY A 203 -15.52 10.88 2.61
N LEU A 204 -15.12 12.12 2.31
CA LEU A 204 -14.77 12.55 0.95
C LEU A 204 -13.47 11.94 0.44
N GLY A 205 -12.44 11.78 1.28
CA GLY A 205 -11.18 11.15 0.88
C GLY A 205 -11.39 9.68 0.48
N TYR A 206 -12.23 8.98 1.22
CA TYR A 206 -12.62 7.61 0.87
C TYR A 206 -13.40 7.54 -0.45
N LEU A 207 -14.36 8.47 -0.65
CA LEU A 207 -15.09 8.57 -1.91
C LEU A 207 -14.16 8.82 -3.09
N TYR A 208 -13.14 9.68 -2.94
CA TYR A 208 -12.16 9.94 -4.00
C TYR A 208 -11.35 8.70 -4.34
N GLN A 209 -10.99 7.87 -3.35
CA GLN A 209 -10.32 6.59 -3.59
C GLN A 209 -11.22 5.59 -4.34
N LEU A 210 -12.51 5.52 -4.01
CA LEU A 210 -13.47 4.70 -4.77
C LEU A 210 -13.58 5.18 -6.22
N LEU A 211 -13.76 6.48 -6.42
CA LEU A 211 -13.88 7.08 -7.76
C LEU A 211 -12.59 6.90 -8.59
N ALA A 212 -11.42 6.89 -7.96
CA ALA A 212 -10.16 6.67 -8.64
C ALA A 212 -10.12 5.34 -9.40
N MET A 213 -10.73 4.28 -8.84
CA MET A 213 -10.73 2.94 -9.44
C MET A 213 -11.86 2.70 -10.43
N VAL A 214 -12.84 3.62 -10.55
CA VAL A 214 -13.94 3.46 -11.52
C VAL A 214 -13.37 3.39 -12.94
N GLY A 215 -13.59 2.26 -13.59
CA GLY A 215 -13.13 1.98 -14.96
C GLY A 215 -11.62 1.80 -15.10
N TRP A 216 -10.82 1.86 -14.00
CA TRP A 216 -9.39 1.58 -14.08
C TRP A 216 -9.13 0.07 -14.06
N SER A 217 -8.27 -0.38 -14.96
CA SER A 217 -7.75 -1.75 -14.97
C SER A 217 -6.36 -1.82 -15.54
N SER A 218 -5.53 -2.66 -14.96
CA SER A 218 -4.18 -2.97 -15.45
C SER A 218 -4.15 -4.08 -16.49
N LEU A 219 -5.22 -4.86 -16.63
CA LEU A 219 -5.27 -6.01 -17.55
C LEU A 219 -4.72 -5.72 -18.95
N PRO A 220 -5.05 -4.57 -19.61
CA PRO A 220 -4.60 -4.31 -20.98
C PRO A 220 -3.08 -4.16 -21.12
N TRP A 221 -2.34 -3.98 -20.05
CA TRP A 221 -0.92 -3.66 -20.08
C TRP A 221 -0.06 -4.40 -19.04
N LEU A 222 -0.59 -5.34 -18.24
CA LEU A 222 0.20 -6.13 -17.26
C LEU A 222 1.41 -6.81 -17.90
N TRP A 223 1.27 -7.30 -19.14
CA TRP A 223 2.35 -7.92 -19.92
C TRP A 223 3.52 -6.98 -20.25
N ARG A 224 3.35 -5.67 -20.07
CA ARG A 224 4.39 -4.66 -20.26
C ARG A 224 5.24 -4.43 -19.03
N LEU A 225 4.79 -4.88 -17.85
CA LEU A 225 5.57 -4.79 -16.62
C LEU A 225 6.77 -5.74 -16.70
N ARG A 226 7.97 -5.18 -16.75
CA ARG A 226 9.21 -5.94 -16.89
C ARG A 226 9.98 -6.09 -15.59
N GLN A 227 9.60 -5.35 -14.57
CA GLN A 227 10.18 -5.42 -13.24
C GLN A 227 10.01 -6.83 -12.67
N PRO A 228 11.03 -7.39 -11.98
CA PRO A 228 10.81 -8.54 -11.12
C PRO A 228 9.64 -8.26 -10.18
N THR A 229 8.67 -9.15 -10.15
CA THR A 229 7.41 -8.93 -9.44
C THR A 229 7.10 -10.08 -8.49
N LEU A 230 6.92 -9.78 -7.21
CA LEU A 230 6.40 -10.70 -6.19
C LEU A 230 4.90 -10.42 -6.00
N ILE A 231 4.09 -11.45 -6.19
CA ILE A 231 2.66 -11.40 -5.93
C ILE A 231 2.37 -12.27 -4.70
N MET A 232 1.76 -11.70 -3.67
CA MET A 232 1.42 -12.39 -2.44
C MET A 232 -0.10 -12.36 -2.25
N MET A 233 -0.71 -13.52 -2.13
CA MET A 233 -2.17 -13.65 -2.02
C MET A 233 -2.57 -14.52 -0.84
N GLY A 234 -3.52 -14.04 -0.05
CA GLY A 234 -4.14 -14.87 0.98
C GLY A 234 -4.98 -15.99 0.36
N ARG A 235 -4.84 -17.22 0.88
CA ARG A 235 -5.62 -18.37 0.42
C ARG A 235 -7.12 -18.21 0.65
N ASP A 236 -7.47 -17.62 1.81
CA ASP A 236 -8.84 -17.45 2.29
C ASP A 236 -9.25 -15.96 2.30
N ASP A 237 -8.86 -15.24 1.22
CA ASP A 237 -9.20 -13.83 1.04
C ASP A 237 -10.59 -13.70 0.40
N PRO A 238 -11.61 -13.20 1.15
CA PRO A 238 -12.96 -13.04 0.62
C PRO A 238 -13.16 -11.77 -0.19
N LEU A 239 -12.26 -10.78 -0.09
CA LEU A 239 -12.32 -9.52 -0.84
C LEU A 239 -11.68 -9.66 -2.21
N VAL A 240 -10.47 -10.18 -2.24
CA VAL A 240 -9.71 -10.36 -3.48
C VAL A 240 -9.31 -11.83 -3.62
N PRO A 241 -10.18 -12.66 -4.20
CA PRO A 241 -9.93 -14.08 -4.36
C PRO A 241 -8.59 -14.39 -5.01
N LEU A 242 -7.93 -15.46 -4.56
CA LEU A 242 -6.63 -15.94 -5.04
C LEU A 242 -6.52 -16.02 -6.56
N ILE A 243 -7.63 -16.28 -7.26
CA ILE A 243 -7.66 -16.34 -8.73
C ILE A 243 -7.18 -15.04 -9.39
N ASN A 244 -7.43 -13.87 -8.77
CA ASN A 244 -6.95 -12.60 -9.28
C ASN A 244 -5.41 -12.53 -9.26
N GLY A 245 -4.79 -12.99 -8.17
CA GLY A 245 -3.33 -13.09 -8.10
C GLY A 245 -2.75 -14.05 -9.14
N ARG A 246 -3.43 -15.17 -9.42
CA ARG A 246 -3.03 -16.11 -10.48
C ARG A 246 -3.12 -15.48 -11.87
N ILE A 247 -4.17 -14.68 -12.13
CA ILE A 247 -4.32 -13.95 -13.39
C ILE A 247 -3.19 -12.93 -13.55
N VAL A 248 -2.92 -12.12 -12.52
CA VAL A 248 -1.86 -11.12 -12.55
C VAL A 248 -0.49 -11.79 -12.74
N ALA A 249 -0.21 -12.89 -12.01
CA ALA A 249 1.04 -13.64 -12.13
C ALA A 249 1.24 -14.26 -13.52
N ARG A 250 0.17 -14.67 -14.19
CA ARG A 250 0.23 -15.22 -15.54
C ARG A 250 0.53 -14.16 -16.59
N LEU A 251 0.12 -12.92 -16.35
CA LEU A 251 0.23 -11.83 -17.33
C LEU A 251 1.51 -11.02 -17.18
N ILE A 252 2.09 -10.92 -15.99
CA ILE A 252 3.37 -10.24 -15.76
C ILE A 252 4.51 -11.21 -16.07
N PRO A 253 5.43 -10.89 -17.03
CA PRO A 253 6.45 -11.85 -17.50
C PRO A 253 7.40 -12.33 -16.41
N ASN A 254 7.82 -11.44 -15.50
CA ASN A 254 8.81 -11.74 -14.45
C ASN A 254 8.15 -11.86 -13.07
N ALA A 255 6.96 -12.46 -13.00
CA ALA A 255 6.23 -12.60 -11.76
C ALA A 255 6.44 -13.95 -11.10
N GLN A 256 6.53 -13.93 -9.77
CA GLN A 256 6.39 -15.09 -8.91
C GLN A 256 5.18 -14.92 -7.99
N LEU A 257 4.42 -16.00 -7.75
CA LEU A 257 3.24 -16.00 -6.91
C LEU A 257 3.52 -16.78 -5.63
N GLU A 258 3.35 -16.14 -4.50
CA GLU A 258 3.33 -16.76 -3.18
C GLU A 258 1.92 -16.77 -2.61
N ILE A 259 1.48 -17.95 -2.14
CA ILE A 259 0.18 -18.12 -1.51
C ILE A 259 0.39 -18.19 0.01
N ILE A 260 -0.22 -17.25 0.72
CA ILE A 260 -0.12 -17.16 2.17
C ILE A 260 -1.32 -17.89 2.78
N ASP A 261 -1.09 -18.71 3.78
CA ASP A 261 -2.16 -19.42 4.50
C ASP A 261 -2.86 -18.50 5.51
N ASP A 262 -3.55 -17.50 4.95
CA ASP A 262 -4.25 -16.44 5.66
C ASP A 262 -5.30 -15.79 4.74
N GLY A 263 -5.95 -14.71 5.22
CA GLY A 263 -6.90 -13.89 4.49
C GLY A 263 -6.29 -12.63 3.90
N HIS A 264 -7.12 -11.58 3.76
CA HIS A 264 -6.75 -10.31 3.13
C HIS A 264 -5.69 -9.51 3.89
N LEU A 265 -5.65 -9.61 5.23
CA LEU A 265 -4.78 -8.80 6.09
C LEU A 265 -3.50 -9.52 6.56
N PHE A 266 -2.97 -10.47 5.79
CA PHE A 266 -1.77 -11.24 6.19
C PHE A 266 -0.56 -10.34 6.53
N MET A 267 -0.45 -9.14 5.94
CA MET A 267 0.61 -8.18 6.30
C MET A 267 0.45 -7.62 7.73
N VAL A 268 -0.77 -7.68 8.28
CA VAL A 268 -1.07 -7.24 9.65
C VAL A 268 -1.05 -8.41 10.62
N THR A 269 -1.58 -9.56 10.20
CA THR A 269 -1.70 -10.77 11.04
C THR A 269 -0.41 -11.58 11.10
N GLN A 270 0.43 -11.51 10.04
CA GLN A 270 1.72 -12.20 9.93
C GLN A 270 2.83 -11.24 9.46
N PRO A 271 3.06 -10.10 10.17
CA PRO A 271 3.94 -9.05 9.68
C PRO A 271 5.39 -9.50 9.54
N GLN A 272 5.92 -10.31 10.49
CA GLN A 272 7.31 -10.76 10.48
C GLN A 272 7.58 -11.70 9.30
N GLU A 273 6.70 -12.67 9.07
CA GLU A 273 6.86 -13.61 7.96
C GLU A 273 6.72 -12.90 6.62
N THR A 274 5.78 -11.96 6.52
CA THR A 274 5.56 -11.17 5.32
C THR A 274 6.76 -10.26 5.03
N ALA A 275 7.29 -9.56 6.03
CA ALA A 275 8.48 -8.72 5.89
C ALA A 275 9.69 -9.54 5.44
N LYS A 276 9.94 -10.71 6.07
CA LYS A 276 11.04 -11.61 5.69
C LYS A 276 10.96 -12.06 4.23
N ARG A 277 9.78 -12.43 3.73
CA ARG A 277 9.57 -12.83 2.33
C ARG A 277 9.84 -11.67 1.38
N ILE A 278 9.33 -10.48 1.70
CA ILE A 278 9.54 -9.28 0.89
C ILE A 278 11.04 -8.92 0.90
N GLU A 279 11.70 -8.85 2.05
CA GLU A 279 13.14 -8.53 2.13
C GLU A 279 14.02 -9.54 1.38
N LYS A 280 13.67 -10.82 1.45
CA LYS A 280 14.33 -11.87 0.64
C LYS A 280 14.18 -11.59 -0.86
N PHE A 281 12.99 -11.25 -1.32
CA PHE A 281 12.74 -10.91 -2.72
C PHE A 281 13.48 -9.64 -3.14
N LEU A 282 13.49 -8.59 -2.30
CA LEU A 282 14.16 -7.33 -2.60
C LEU A 282 15.68 -7.45 -2.63
N SER A 283 16.25 -8.41 -1.92
CA SER A 283 17.70 -8.68 -1.86
C SER A 283 18.19 -9.67 -2.92
N ASP A 284 17.31 -10.32 -3.68
CA ASP A 284 17.69 -11.27 -4.72
C ASP A 284 18.54 -10.55 -5.80
N PRO A 285 19.73 -11.02 -6.15
CA PRO A 285 20.58 -10.39 -7.16
C PRO A 285 20.07 -10.55 -8.61
N LYS A 286 19.02 -11.36 -8.85
CA LYS A 286 18.47 -11.63 -10.20
C LYS A 286 17.57 -10.53 -10.70
#